data_b63bddb290bad78cd8ab2bfb7dbfbf51
#
_entry.id   b63bddb290bad78cd8ab2bfb7dbfbf51
#
_cell.length_a   1.000
_cell.length_b   1.000
_cell.length_c   1.000
_cell.angle_alpha   90.00
_cell.angle_beta   90.00
_cell.angle_gamma   90.00
#
_symmetry.space_group_name_H-M   'P 1'
#
loop_
_entity.id
_entity.type
_entity.pdbx_description
1 polymer ?
#
loop_
_entity_poly.entity_id
_entity_poly.type
_entity_poly.pdbx_seq_one_letter_code
_entity_poly.pdbx_strand_id
1 'polypeptide(L)'
;MLLDNILKYNYSFSKDESYFNYSLYNSTIISRVVLDVSGQIKQMTWIEDTHQWKLFWSQPRTQCQVYAYCGPSRICNLDSYEYCEYLPGFEPRSPRNWELQDRSGGYVRKADLQCVNGSHGDGERDQFLLVSNVRLPEYPLTLQARVPWIASQPA
;
A
#
# COMPACT_ATOMS: atom_id res chain seq x y z
N MET A 1 -11.40 8.78 16.96
CA MET A 1 -12.09 9.52 18.01
C MET A 1 -13.57 9.86 17.70
N LEU A 2 -14.18 9.32 16.67
CA LEU A 2 -15.62 9.53 16.34
C LEU A 2 -16.43 8.21 16.31
N LEU A 3 -15.75 7.07 16.44
CA LEU A 3 -16.39 5.75 16.34
C LEU A 3 -17.01 5.30 17.67
N ASP A 4 -16.46 5.72 18.79
CA ASP A 4 -16.87 5.28 20.13
C ASP A 4 -18.29 5.73 20.51
N ASN A 5 -18.85 6.68 19.79
CA ASN A 5 -20.19 7.19 20.06
C ASN A 5 -21.31 6.56 19.20
N ILE A 6 -20.97 5.73 18.23
CA ILE A 6 -21.97 5.16 17.30
C ILE A 6 -21.95 3.64 17.36
N LEU A 7 -20.77 3.04 17.57
CA LEU A 7 -20.55 1.61 17.59
C LEU A 7 -20.05 1.11 18.93
N LYS A 8 -20.60 0.01 19.35
CA LYS A 8 -20.13 -0.78 20.47
C LYS A 8 -19.44 -2.02 19.91
N TYR A 9 -18.14 -2.15 20.15
CA TYR A 9 -17.33 -3.30 19.74
C TYR A 9 -17.16 -4.28 20.89
N ASN A 10 -17.18 -5.55 20.54
CA ASN A 10 -16.80 -6.63 21.42
C ASN A 10 -15.80 -7.54 20.70
N TYR A 11 -14.64 -7.77 21.31
CA TYR A 11 -13.59 -8.62 20.78
C TYR A 11 -13.52 -9.92 21.58
N SER A 12 -13.45 -11.03 20.87
CA SER A 12 -13.24 -12.35 21.45
C SER A 12 -11.98 -12.96 20.86
N PHE A 13 -11.12 -13.44 21.76
CA PHE A 13 -9.88 -14.10 21.39
C PHE A 13 -9.83 -15.47 22.10
N SER A 14 -9.73 -16.53 21.33
CA SER A 14 -9.52 -17.88 21.83
C SER A 14 -8.32 -18.52 21.12
N LYS A 15 -7.98 -19.74 21.52
CA LYS A 15 -6.90 -20.48 20.87
C LYS A 15 -7.21 -20.85 19.43
N ASP A 16 -8.48 -21.07 19.12
CA ASP A 16 -8.93 -21.61 17.84
C ASP A 16 -9.56 -20.55 16.93
N GLU A 17 -10.03 -19.44 17.51
CA GLU A 17 -10.67 -18.38 16.74
C GLU A 17 -10.48 -16.99 17.36
N SER A 18 -10.48 -16.00 16.51
CA SER A 18 -10.46 -14.59 16.89
C SER A 18 -11.47 -13.84 16.05
N TYR A 19 -12.42 -13.19 16.69
CA TYR A 19 -13.44 -12.43 16.00
C TYR A 19 -13.81 -11.15 16.75
N PHE A 20 -14.38 -10.22 16.03
CA PHE A 20 -15.06 -9.09 16.63
C PHE A 20 -16.50 -9.04 16.15
N ASN A 21 -17.39 -8.61 17.03
CA ASN A 21 -18.73 -8.25 16.69
C ASN A 21 -18.98 -6.78 17.06
N TYR A 22 -19.93 -6.16 16.41
CA TYR A 22 -20.31 -4.79 16.68
C TYR A 22 -21.82 -4.66 16.75
N SER A 23 -22.26 -3.70 17.52
CA SER A 23 -23.64 -3.26 17.56
C SER A 23 -23.72 -1.74 17.51
N LEU A 24 -24.82 -1.23 17.02
CA LEU A 24 -25.08 0.21 17.02
C LEU A 24 -25.73 0.62 18.33
N TYR A 25 -25.37 1.78 18.87
CA TYR A 25 -26.08 2.35 20.00
C TYR A 25 -27.52 2.71 19.63
N ASN A 26 -27.73 3.15 18.38
CA ASN A 26 -29.06 3.41 17.85
C ASN A 26 -29.49 2.28 16.90
N SER A 27 -30.45 1.47 17.33
CA SER A 27 -30.95 0.31 16.59
C SER A 27 -31.78 0.67 15.34
N THR A 28 -32.12 1.93 15.15
CA THR A 28 -32.86 2.39 13.96
C THR A 28 -31.94 2.60 12.75
N ILE A 29 -30.65 2.68 12.97
CA ILE A 29 -29.66 2.86 11.90
C ILE A 29 -29.36 1.50 11.26
N ILE A 30 -29.53 1.40 9.95
CA ILE A 30 -29.12 0.24 9.17
C ILE A 30 -27.66 0.45 8.74
N SER A 31 -26.79 -0.45 9.16
CA SER A 31 -25.36 -0.40 8.88
C SER A 31 -24.81 -1.77 8.51
N ARG A 32 -23.77 -1.77 7.70
CA ARG A 32 -22.99 -2.99 7.36
C ARG A 32 -21.50 -2.70 7.33
N VAL A 33 -20.71 -3.71 7.65
CA VAL A 33 -19.25 -3.72 7.44
C VAL A 33 -18.95 -4.62 6.26
N VAL A 34 -18.13 -4.14 5.34
CA VAL A 34 -17.77 -4.83 4.09
C VAL A 34 -16.26 -4.85 3.95
N LEU A 35 -15.69 -6.00 3.63
CA LEU A 35 -14.33 -6.08 3.09
C LEU A 35 -14.43 -5.81 1.59
N ASP A 36 -13.96 -4.63 1.21
CA ASP A 36 -14.04 -4.15 -0.16
C ASP A 36 -12.89 -4.69 -1.02
N VAL A 37 -13.10 -4.82 -2.32
CA VAL A 37 -12.07 -5.26 -3.28
C VAL A 37 -10.84 -4.35 -3.32
N SER A 38 -10.97 -3.13 -2.83
CA SER A 38 -9.84 -2.21 -2.66
C SER A 38 -8.88 -2.59 -1.53
N GLY A 39 -9.15 -3.67 -0.77
CA GLY A 39 -8.38 -4.05 0.41
C GLY A 39 -8.71 -3.27 1.67
N GLN A 40 -9.80 -2.51 1.67
CA GLN A 40 -10.26 -1.74 2.80
C GLN A 40 -11.46 -2.40 3.49
N ILE A 41 -11.51 -2.36 4.81
CA ILE A 41 -12.74 -2.60 5.56
C ILE A 41 -13.51 -1.29 5.56
N LYS A 42 -14.76 -1.33 5.08
CA LYS A 42 -15.65 -0.17 4.99
C LYS A 42 -16.89 -0.39 5.83
N GLN A 43 -17.23 0.59 6.65
CA GLN A 43 -18.55 0.65 7.27
C GLN A 43 -19.43 1.58 6.46
N MET A 44 -20.58 1.04 6.07
CA MET A 44 -21.58 1.74 5.28
C MET A 44 -22.84 1.91 6.11
N THR A 45 -23.48 3.05 5.98
CA THR A 45 -24.78 3.36 6.59
C THR A 45 -25.81 3.59 5.50
N TRP A 46 -26.96 2.98 5.64
CA TRP A 46 -28.08 3.19 4.75
C TRP A 46 -28.75 4.53 5.05
N ILE A 47 -28.98 5.31 4.01
CA ILE A 47 -29.71 6.58 4.10
C ILE A 47 -31.04 6.40 3.39
N GLU A 48 -32.11 6.38 4.17
CA GLU A 48 -33.47 6.11 3.68
C GLU A 48 -33.94 7.14 2.65
N ASP A 49 -33.69 8.42 2.91
CA ASP A 49 -34.12 9.52 2.04
C ASP A 49 -33.55 9.43 0.61
N THR A 50 -32.34 8.93 0.47
CA THR A 50 -31.67 8.83 -0.82
C THR A 50 -31.60 7.42 -1.38
N HIS A 51 -32.06 6.43 -0.62
CA HIS A 51 -31.97 4.99 -0.94
C HIS A 51 -30.55 4.57 -1.32
N GLN A 52 -29.55 5.06 -0.58
CA GLN A 52 -28.14 4.82 -0.88
C GLN A 52 -27.34 4.43 0.36
N TRP A 53 -26.33 3.59 0.12
CA TRP A 53 -25.30 3.32 1.11
C TRP A 53 -24.27 4.43 1.09
N LYS A 54 -24.07 5.10 2.22
CA LYS A 54 -22.99 6.08 2.39
C LYS A 54 -21.85 5.50 3.19
N LEU A 55 -20.62 5.77 2.76
CA LEU A 55 -19.44 5.43 3.52
C LEU A 55 -19.39 6.27 4.79
N PHE A 56 -19.39 5.58 5.91
CA PHE A 56 -19.22 6.21 7.21
C PHE A 56 -17.74 6.21 7.63
N TRP A 57 -17.07 5.11 7.38
CA TRP A 57 -15.72 4.87 7.86
C TRP A 57 -15.01 3.82 7.00
N SER A 58 -13.70 3.95 6.83
CA SER A 58 -12.85 2.95 6.17
C SER A 58 -11.51 2.81 6.87
N GLN A 59 -10.96 1.60 6.81
CA GLN A 59 -9.64 1.28 7.32
C GLN A 59 -8.95 0.29 6.36
N PRO A 60 -7.71 0.54 5.92
CA PRO A 60 -6.94 1.79 6.09
C PRO A 60 -7.66 3.01 5.52
N ARG A 61 -7.35 4.21 6.05
CA ARG A 61 -8.06 5.45 5.63
C ARG A 61 -7.69 5.89 4.23
N THR A 62 -6.44 5.67 3.84
CA THR A 62 -5.91 6.13 2.55
C THR A 62 -5.46 4.96 1.70
N GLN A 63 -5.47 5.13 0.40
CA GLN A 63 -5.06 4.10 -0.57
C GLN A 63 -3.60 3.65 -0.34
N CYS A 64 -2.72 4.57 -0.02
CA CYS A 64 -1.32 4.26 0.25
C CYS A 64 -1.08 3.44 1.53
N GLN A 65 -2.07 3.32 2.40
CA GLN A 65 -2.01 2.44 3.57
C GLN A 65 -2.51 1.02 3.28
N VAL A 66 -3.13 0.81 2.12
CA VAL A 66 -3.55 -0.53 1.69
C VAL A 66 -2.31 -1.32 1.29
N TYR A 67 -2.23 -2.56 1.78
CA TYR A 67 -1.10 -3.43 1.47
C TYR A 67 -0.94 -3.62 -0.04
N ALA A 68 0.29 -3.46 -0.52
CA ALA A 68 0.69 -3.66 -1.91
C ALA A 68 -0.17 -2.93 -2.96
N TYR A 69 -0.84 -1.83 -2.58
CA TYR A 69 -1.72 -1.07 -3.48
C TYR A 69 -1.05 -0.70 -4.80
N CYS A 70 0.20 -0.31 -4.76
CA CYS A 70 0.96 0.03 -5.96
C CYS A 70 1.77 -1.15 -6.55
N GLY A 71 1.81 -2.30 -5.88
CA GLY A 71 2.67 -3.41 -6.29
C GLY A 71 4.16 -3.17 -6.01
N PRO A 72 5.04 -4.08 -6.45
CA PRO A 72 6.47 -4.00 -6.18
C PRO A 72 7.17 -2.87 -6.95
N SER A 73 8.28 -2.37 -6.37
CA SER A 73 9.18 -1.35 -6.94
C SER A 73 8.52 -0.01 -7.22
N ARG A 74 7.63 0.43 -6.32
CA ARG A 74 6.88 1.68 -6.40
C ARG A 74 6.88 2.46 -5.11
N ILE A 75 6.54 3.74 -5.25
CA ILE A 75 6.20 4.63 -4.15
C ILE A 75 4.72 5.00 -4.29
N CYS A 76 3.99 4.97 -3.20
CA CYS A 76 2.64 5.51 -3.14
C CYS A 76 2.70 6.94 -2.61
N ASN A 77 2.17 7.88 -3.38
CA ASN A 77 2.13 9.30 -3.06
C ASN A 77 0.70 9.81 -3.15
N LEU A 78 0.14 10.25 -2.03
CA LEU A 78 -1.24 10.74 -1.96
C LEU A 78 -1.44 12.09 -2.65
N ASP A 79 -0.37 12.86 -2.81
CA ASP A 79 -0.41 14.17 -3.45
C ASP A 79 -0.28 14.10 -4.98
N SER A 80 0.03 12.91 -5.50
CA SER A 80 0.11 12.67 -6.94
C SER A 80 -1.25 12.31 -7.52
N TYR A 81 -1.53 12.79 -8.74
CA TYR A 81 -2.76 12.44 -9.46
C TYR A 81 -2.92 10.92 -9.64
N GLU A 82 -1.83 10.25 -9.92
CA GLU A 82 -1.77 8.79 -10.00
C GLU A 82 -1.08 8.20 -8.77
N TYR A 83 -1.65 8.13 -7.64
CA TYR A 83 -1.05 7.68 -6.36
C TYR A 83 0.23 6.83 -6.44
N CYS A 84 0.43 6.09 -7.53
CA CYS A 84 1.53 5.15 -7.70
C CYS A 84 2.59 5.69 -8.65
N GLU A 85 3.72 6.08 -8.07
CA GLU A 85 4.89 6.58 -8.80
C GLU A 85 5.94 5.47 -8.93
N TYR A 86 6.68 5.48 -10.04
CA TYR A 86 7.77 4.55 -10.26
C TYR A 86 9.09 5.12 -9.72
N LEU A 87 9.94 4.25 -9.25
CA LEU A 87 11.31 4.63 -8.90
C LEU A 87 12.09 4.95 -10.18
N PRO A 88 12.97 5.97 -10.19
CA PRO A 88 13.87 6.22 -11.30
C PRO A 88 14.62 4.94 -11.70
N GLY A 89 14.74 4.69 -13.01
CA GLY A 89 15.36 3.47 -13.54
C GLY A 89 14.45 2.25 -13.61
N PHE A 90 13.15 2.41 -13.30
CA PHE A 90 12.15 1.35 -13.44
C PHE A 90 11.10 1.72 -14.49
N GLU A 91 10.43 0.71 -15.04
CA GLU A 91 9.33 0.86 -16.00
C GLU A 91 8.23 -0.17 -15.72
N PRO A 92 6.99 0.03 -16.19
CA PRO A 92 5.92 -0.94 -16.03
C PRO A 92 6.31 -2.28 -16.64
N ARG A 93 6.11 -3.37 -15.90
CA ARG A 93 6.35 -4.73 -16.43
C ARG A 93 5.50 -5.03 -17.66
N SER A 94 4.28 -4.51 -17.71
CA SER A 94 3.37 -4.63 -18.83
C SER A 94 2.77 -3.26 -19.15
N PRO A 95 3.25 -2.59 -20.22
CA PRO A 95 2.67 -1.32 -20.66
C PRO A 95 1.17 -1.44 -20.99
N ARG A 96 0.75 -2.56 -21.57
CA ARG A 96 -0.67 -2.83 -21.91
C ARG A 96 -1.56 -2.87 -20.67
N ASN A 97 -1.14 -3.58 -19.61
CA ASN A 97 -1.91 -3.65 -18.37
C ASN A 97 -1.95 -2.27 -17.69
N TRP A 98 -0.86 -1.53 -17.83
CA TRP A 98 -0.76 -0.17 -17.32
C TRP A 98 -1.81 0.76 -17.94
N GLU A 99 -1.98 0.73 -19.26
CA GLU A 99 -3.00 1.49 -19.98
C GLU A 99 -4.42 1.11 -19.53
N LEU A 100 -4.63 -0.16 -19.16
CA LEU A 100 -5.89 -0.67 -18.62
C LEU A 100 -6.06 -0.40 -17.11
N GLN A 101 -5.18 0.40 -16.50
CA GLN A 101 -5.18 0.70 -15.06
C GLN A 101 -4.93 -0.52 -14.16
N ASP A 102 -4.55 -1.66 -14.71
CA ASP A 102 -4.11 -2.82 -13.93
C ASP A 102 -2.64 -2.68 -13.59
N ARG A 103 -2.39 -2.35 -12.33
CA ARG A 103 -1.06 -2.05 -11.79
C ARG A 103 -0.46 -3.19 -10.97
N SER A 104 -1.17 -4.31 -10.86
CA SER A 104 -0.78 -5.46 -10.03
C SER A 104 0.55 -6.09 -10.47
N GLY A 105 0.90 -6.01 -11.76
CA GLY A 105 2.16 -6.53 -12.28
C GLY A 105 3.43 -5.82 -11.79
N GLY A 106 3.29 -4.61 -11.23
CA GLY A 106 4.39 -3.81 -10.72
C GLY A 106 5.35 -3.34 -11.82
N TYR A 107 6.63 -3.14 -11.42
CA TYR A 107 7.67 -2.60 -12.28
C TYR A 107 8.89 -3.51 -12.36
N VAL A 108 9.64 -3.35 -13.43
CA VAL A 108 10.93 -3.99 -13.68
C VAL A 108 12.00 -2.94 -13.87
N ARG A 109 13.25 -3.29 -13.64
CA ARG A 109 14.39 -2.42 -13.95
C ARG A 109 14.50 -2.26 -15.46
N LYS A 110 14.82 -1.05 -15.92
CA LYS A 110 15.17 -0.78 -17.33
C LYS A 110 16.52 -1.38 -17.72
N ALA A 111 17.45 -1.43 -16.78
CA ALA A 111 18.77 -1.99 -16.96
C ALA A 111 19.03 -3.07 -15.90
N ASP A 112 19.67 -4.16 -16.29
CA ASP A 112 20.06 -5.23 -15.39
C ASP A 112 21.18 -4.78 -14.45
N LEU A 113 21.21 -5.35 -13.24
CA LEU A 113 22.32 -5.12 -12.30
C LEU A 113 23.59 -5.80 -12.82
N GLN A 114 24.69 -5.08 -12.76
CA GLN A 114 25.99 -5.58 -13.20
C GLN A 114 26.71 -6.46 -12.18
N CYS A 115 26.09 -6.73 -11.03
CA CYS A 115 26.71 -7.48 -9.92
C CYS A 115 27.06 -8.95 -10.24
N VAL A 116 26.52 -9.51 -11.32
CA VAL A 116 26.51 -10.97 -11.50
C VAL A 116 27.76 -11.53 -12.17
N ASN A 117 28.53 -10.75 -12.90
CA ASN A 117 29.54 -11.34 -13.80
C ASN A 117 31.00 -10.91 -13.61
N GLY A 118 31.40 -10.31 -12.51
CA GLY A 118 32.83 -10.07 -12.23
C GLY A 118 33.70 -9.48 -13.39
N SER A 119 33.11 -9.23 -14.55
CA SER A 119 33.74 -8.61 -15.70
C SER A 119 33.77 -7.10 -15.49
N HIS A 120 34.91 -6.62 -15.04
CA HIS A 120 35.19 -5.19 -15.01
C HIS A 120 35.31 -4.68 -16.47
N GLY A 121 34.18 -4.47 -17.12
CA GLY A 121 34.15 -3.59 -18.29
C GLY A 121 34.10 -2.14 -17.81
N ASP A 122 34.67 -1.21 -18.58
CA ASP A 122 34.65 0.25 -18.32
C ASP A 122 33.27 0.89 -18.37
N GLY A 123 32.22 0.14 -18.00
CA GLY A 123 30.84 0.60 -17.91
C GLY A 123 30.54 1.30 -16.58
N GLU A 124 29.53 2.15 -16.58
CA GLU A 124 29.01 2.79 -15.38
C GLU A 124 28.68 1.74 -14.32
N ARG A 125 29.24 1.90 -13.13
CA ARG A 125 28.96 1.01 -11.99
C ARG A 125 27.55 1.23 -11.49
N ASP A 126 26.91 0.14 -11.00
CA ASP A 126 25.66 0.24 -10.27
C ASP A 126 25.77 1.26 -9.13
N GLN A 127 24.80 2.15 -9.03
CA GLN A 127 24.72 3.19 -8.01
C GLN A 127 23.49 3.01 -7.15
N PHE A 128 23.56 3.53 -5.92
CA PHE A 128 22.41 3.58 -5.03
C PHE A 128 21.76 4.95 -5.10
N LEU A 129 20.44 4.97 -5.33
CA LEU A 129 19.65 6.17 -5.25
C LEU A 129 19.09 6.32 -3.82
N LEU A 130 19.40 7.43 -3.17
CA LEU A 130 18.78 7.78 -1.90
C LEU A 130 17.36 8.32 -2.16
N VAL A 131 16.37 7.63 -1.62
CA VAL A 131 15.00 8.11 -1.63
C VAL A 131 14.62 8.47 -0.19
N SER A 132 14.32 9.75 0.05
CA SER A 132 13.98 10.26 1.38
C SER A 132 12.47 10.42 1.54
N ASN A 133 12.04 10.54 2.81
CA ASN A 133 10.64 10.75 3.19
C ASN A 133 9.66 9.66 2.73
N VAL A 134 10.15 8.41 2.63
CA VAL A 134 9.33 7.25 2.31
C VAL A 134 9.10 6.39 3.54
N ARG A 135 7.88 5.86 3.67
CA ARG A 135 7.57 4.81 4.62
C ARG A 135 7.93 3.46 4.00
N LEU A 136 8.72 2.68 4.70
CA LEU A 136 9.05 1.32 4.28
C LEU A 136 7.81 0.40 4.42
N PRO A 137 7.75 -0.69 3.63
CA PRO A 137 6.71 -1.71 3.80
C PRO A 137 6.75 -2.32 5.20
N GLU A 138 5.60 -2.78 5.66
CA GLU A 138 5.50 -3.51 6.93
C GLU A 138 6.22 -4.85 6.80
N TYR A 139 6.91 -5.25 7.88
CA TYR A 139 7.70 -6.49 7.93
C TYR A 139 8.80 -6.62 6.86
N PRO A 140 9.67 -5.63 6.67
CA PRO A 140 10.74 -5.72 5.68
C PRO A 140 11.72 -6.82 6.07
N LEU A 141 12.19 -7.60 5.09
CA LEU A 141 13.33 -8.49 5.29
C LEU A 141 14.59 -7.64 5.34
N THR A 142 15.25 -7.62 6.50
CA THR A 142 16.53 -6.92 6.65
C THR A 142 17.67 -7.85 6.30
N LEU A 143 18.38 -7.54 5.23
CA LEU A 143 19.62 -8.21 4.88
C LEU A 143 20.81 -7.41 5.44
N GLN A 144 21.61 -8.02 6.30
CA GLN A 144 22.89 -7.43 6.74
C GLN A 144 23.94 -7.75 5.69
N ALA A 145 24.14 -6.84 4.74
CA ALA A 145 25.26 -6.93 3.81
C ALA A 145 26.42 -6.07 4.33
N ARG A 146 27.62 -6.65 4.45
CA ARG A 146 28.86 -5.90 4.67
C ARG A 146 29.30 -5.28 3.36
N VAL A 147 28.70 -4.15 3.00
CA VAL A 147 29.13 -3.37 1.84
C VAL A 147 29.96 -2.19 2.36
N PRO A 148 31.17 -1.95 1.87
CA PRO A 148 31.88 -0.71 2.20
C PRO A 148 31.05 0.46 1.62
N TRP A 149 30.63 1.37 2.51
CA TRP A 149 29.90 2.56 2.13
C TRP A 149 30.78 3.49 1.31
N ILE A 150 30.54 3.59 0.04
CA ILE A 150 31.01 4.72 -0.76
C ILE A 150 29.80 5.65 -0.89
N ALA A 151 29.61 6.51 0.09
CA ALA A 151 28.68 7.61 -0.01
C ALA A 151 29.27 8.67 -0.95
N SER A 152 28.84 8.70 -2.20
CA SER A 152 29.02 9.91 -3.01
C SER A 152 28.01 10.95 -2.51
N GLN A 153 28.51 11.97 -1.82
CA GLN A 153 27.72 13.17 -1.52
C GLN A 153 27.38 13.85 -2.86
N PRO A 154 26.13 14.29 -3.07
CA PRO A 154 25.83 15.17 -4.18
C PRO A 154 26.52 16.51 -3.98
N ALA A 155 27.14 17.01 -5.03
CA ALA A 155 27.72 18.35 -5.10
C ALA A 155 26.61 19.42 -5.07
#